data_a82257374a53beb454f4ffaa9e6d29ba
#
_entry.id   a82257374a53beb454f4ffaa9e6d29ba
#
_cell.length_a   1.000
_cell.length_b   1.000
_cell.length_c   1.000
_cell.angle_alpha   90.00
_cell.angle_beta   90.00
_cell.angle_gamma   90.00
#
_symmetry.space_group_name_H-M   'P 1'
#
loop_
_entity.id
_entity.type
_entity.pdbx_description
1 polymer ?
#
loop_
_entity_poly.entity_id
_entity_poly.type
_entity_poly.pdbx_seq_one_letter_code
_entity_poly.pdbx_strand_id
1 'polypeptide(L)'
;MIELRNGKLKIDSKRFALEILLDLSIVAMLTVLFAFNFRFGERNYIYHAALISVVGLTFFVRILGRPSISIKLPTIWYGIFVLLCVVSSLWAAYNVSYTLHYIPRMLQVMLFCYCVTLYIETREDFERFTALFTAAVMIMIFSIFVRTPYSMWFSGFFGRIGYENVTGNNINTIAYICVVAVAISFCKAYYYKKRAYYLCTAFELLYIVLSSSRKALLIVAFLLFTMLIFYVNKRFYLLRLVLMVLAVVGIGIAFLKVPALYNAAGFRLEKMLNYLVGNDASADGSLTLRKGLAEISSQIFYSHPIIGIGLGNNTYQIEQIYGLSVYAHNNYLELASGLGVVGLITYYWYYIYLLIGLGRRAYRGERLCVTMFLLLAATAVGETTLISYYDYNVQIMLTLCFCAMKLKDEKKKTYMNLE
;
A
#
# COMPACT_ATOMS: atom_id res chain seq x y z
N MET A 1 2.10 -6.91 29.94
CA MET A 1 3.15 -6.14 30.65
C MET A 1 3.74 -7.02 31.73
N ILE A 2 5.04 -7.14 31.74
CA ILE A 2 5.76 -7.90 32.78
C ILE A 2 6.08 -6.88 33.88
N GLU A 3 5.41 -6.95 35.02
CA GLU A 3 5.75 -6.12 36.20
C GLU A 3 6.60 -6.94 37.18
N LEU A 4 7.76 -6.41 37.54
CA LEU A 4 8.56 -6.94 38.64
C LEU A 4 7.96 -6.45 39.97
N ARG A 5 7.18 -7.29 40.61
CA ARG A 5 6.68 -7.04 41.96
C ARG A 5 7.31 -8.07 42.91
N ASN A 6 8.10 -7.63 43.88
CA ASN A 6 8.80 -8.47 44.83
C ASN A 6 9.75 -9.53 44.20
N GLY A 7 10.49 -9.17 43.14
CA GLY A 7 11.45 -10.09 42.51
C GLY A 7 10.84 -11.24 41.72
N LYS A 8 9.51 -11.29 41.56
CA LYS A 8 8.82 -12.31 40.75
C LYS A 8 8.14 -11.63 39.55
N LEU A 9 8.39 -12.20 38.36
CA LEU A 9 7.68 -11.86 37.13
C LEU A 9 6.20 -12.22 37.26
N LYS A 10 5.32 -11.23 37.39
CA LYS A 10 3.87 -11.45 37.36
C LYS A 10 3.37 -11.05 35.98
N ILE A 11 3.09 -12.04 35.14
CA ILE A 11 2.41 -11.85 33.86
C ILE A 11 0.91 -11.75 34.16
N ASP A 12 0.28 -10.64 33.84
CA ASP A 12 -1.18 -10.58 33.82
C ASP A 12 -1.68 -11.43 32.64
N SER A 13 -1.99 -12.68 32.96
CA SER A 13 -2.36 -13.71 31.96
C SER A 13 -3.59 -13.32 31.14
N LYS A 14 -4.54 -12.57 31.75
CA LYS A 14 -5.76 -12.13 31.05
C LYS A 14 -5.45 -11.06 30.03
N ARG A 15 -4.62 -10.08 30.37
CA ARG A 15 -4.20 -9.02 29.46
C ARG A 15 -3.34 -9.57 28.32
N PHE A 16 -2.43 -10.49 28.60
CA PHE A 16 -1.61 -11.16 27.59
C PHE A 16 -2.47 -11.95 26.58
N ALA A 17 -3.49 -12.67 27.06
CA ALA A 17 -4.42 -13.38 26.19
C ALA A 17 -5.22 -12.42 25.27
N LEU A 18 -5.66 -11.26 25.77
CA LEU A 18 -6.36 -10.25 24.98
C LEU A 18 -5.48 -9.61 23.91
N GLU A 19 -4.21 -9.37 24.22
CA GLU A 19 -3.25 -8.85 23.22
C GLU A 19 -2.99 -9.88 22.11
N ILE A 20 -2.92 -11.16 22.42
CA ILE A 20 -2.82 -12.22 21.42
C ILE A 20 -4.09 -12.30 20.57
N LEU A 21 -5.27 -12.21 21.17
CA LEU A 21 -6.53 -12.19 20.43
C LEU A 21 -6.62 -11.00 19.49
N LEU A 22 -6.16 -9.83 19.91
CA LEU A 22 -6.08 -8.64 19.07
C LEU A 22 -5.13 -8.86 17.89
N ASP A 23 -3.94 -9.43 18.11
CA ASP A 23 -3.00 -9.75 17.04
C ASP A 23 -3.60 -10.74 16.02
N LEU A 24 -4.24 -11.80 16.50
CA LEU A 24 -4.92 -12.76 15.63
C LEU A 24 -6.05 -12.11 14.83
N SER A 25 -6.80 -11.20 15.44
CA SER A 25 -7.86 -10.45 14.77
C SER A 25 -7.29 -9.52 13.70
N ILE A 26 -6.14 -8.86 13.96
CA ILE A 26 -5.45 -8.01 12.98
C ILE A 26 -4.96 -8.87 11.80
N VAL A 27 -4.33 -10.02 12.05
CA VAL A 27 -3.90 -10.93 10.97
C VAL A 27 -5.10 -11.43 10.17
N ALA A 28 -6.18 -11.82 10.83
CA ALA A 28 -7.40 -12.26 10.17
C ALA A 28 -7.98 -11.14 9.28
N MET A 29 -8.09 -9.92 9.80
CA MET A 29 -8.58 -8.77 9.05
C MET A 29 -7.71 -8.45 7.84
N LEU A 30 -6.39 -8.39 8.01
CA LEU A 30 -5.45 -8.15 6.91
C LEU A 30 -5.50 -9.29 5.88
N THR A 31 -5.57 -10.55 6.32
CA THR A 31 -5.69 -11.69 5.41
C THR A 31 -6.99 -11.64 4.60
N VAL A 32 -8.10 -11.29 5.26
CA VAL A 32 -9.39 -11.12 4.61
C VAL A 32 -9.33 -10.00 3.57
N LEU A 33 -8.71 -8.87 3.91
CA LEU A 33 -8.51 -7.75 2.98
C LEU A 33 -7.65 -8.12 1.77
N PHE A 34 -6.61 -8.91 1.98
CA PHE A 34 -5.61 -9.20 0.95
C PHE A 34 -5.99 -10.38 0.07
N ALA A 35 -6.50 -11.46 0.68
CA ALA A 35 -6.75 -12.74 -0.01
C ALA A 35 -8.18 -12.88 -0.52
N PHE A 36 -9.13 -12.09 0.00
CA PHE A 36 -10.53 -12.20 -0.35
C PHE A 36 -11.08 -10.82 -0.72
N ASN A 37 -11.16 -10.52 -2.03
CA ASN A 37 -11.82 -9.30 -2.45
C ASN A 37 -13.33 -9.45 -2.29
N PHE A 38 -13.83 -8.71 -1.38
CA PHE A 38 -15.25 -8.55 -1.24
C PHE A 38 -15.68 -7.40 -2.13
N ARG A 39 -16.30 -7.75 -3.27
CA ARG A 39 -16.86 -6.76 -4.18
C ARG A 39 -17.80 -5.84 -3.41
N PHE A 40 -17.72 -4.56 -3.72
CA PHE A 40 -18.67 -3.58 -3.21
C PHE A 40 -20.11 -4.06 -3.44
N GLY A 41 -20.91 -4.05 -2.38
CA GLY A 41 -22.32 -4.44 -2.44
C GLY A 41 -22.64 -5.89 -2.07
N GLU A 42 -21.65 -6.81 -2.04
CA GLU A 42 -21.88 -8.14 -1.49
C GLU A 42 -21.87 -8.08 0.04
N ARG A 43 -22.89 -8.67 0.69
CA ARG A 43 -22.96 -8.79 2.16
C ARG A 43 -21.89 -9.75 2.65
N ASN A 44 -20.71 -9.20 2.93
CA ASN A 44 -19.60 -10.03 3.39
C ASN A 44 -19.52 -10.03 4.90
N TYR A 45 -20.20 -10.98 5.51
CA TYR A 45 -20.24 -11.15 6.96
C TYR A 45 -18.86 -11.41 7.57
N ILE A 46 -17.98 -12.13 6.87
CA ILE A 46 -16.63 -12.43 7.33
C ILE A 46 -15.78 -11.15 7.47
N TYR A 47 -15.83 -10.29 6.46
CA TYR A 47 -15.15 -9.02 6.48
C TYR A 47 -15.65 -8.11 7.61
N HIS A 48 -16.97 -7.96 7.74
CA HIS A 48 -17.57 -7.14 8.81
C HIS A 48 -17.26 -7.72 10.19
N ALA A 49 -17.33 -9.04 10.37
CA ALA A 49 -16.98 -9.71 11.62
C ALA A 49 -15.51 -9.47 11.98
N ALA A 50 -14.57 -9.57 11.00
CA ALA A 50 -13.16 -9.31 11.24
C ALA A 50 -12.93 -7.84 11.62
N LEU A 51 -13.57 -6.87 10.94
CA LEU A 51 -13.46 -5.45 11.27
C LEU A 51 -14.01 -5.16 12.68
N ILE A 52 -15.20 -5.67 13.00
CA ILE A 52 -15.83 -5.50 14.32
C ILE A 52 -14.94 -6.11 15.41
N SER A 53 -14.34 -7.28 15.17
CA SER A 53 -13.42 -7.92 16.11
C SER A 53 -12.19 -7.06 16.38
N VAL A 54 -11.54 -6.52 15.34
CA VAL A 54 -10.38 -5.63 15.50
C VAL A 54 -10.78 -4.37 16.27
N VAL A 55 -11.89 -3.74 15.89
CA VAL A 55 -12.37 -2.52 16.55
C VAL A 55 -12.69 -2.79 18.01
N GLY A 56 -13.52 -3.79 18.29
CA GLY A 56 -13.94 -4.14 19.65
C GLY A 56 -12.76 -4.49 20.54
N LEU A 57 -11.85 -5.35 20.06
CA LEU A 57 -10.66 -5.74 20.84
C LEU A 57 -9.68 -4.57 21.03
N THR A 58 -9.49 -3.71 20.02
CA THR A 58 -8.62 -2.53 20.18
C THR A 58 -9.14 -1.61 21.29
N PHE A 59 -10.44 -1.28 21.26
CA PHE A 59 -11.02 -0.45 22.31
C PHE A 59 -10.99 -1.15 23.67
N PHE A 60 -11.30 -2.45 23.73
CA PHE A 60 -11.31 -3.20 24.98
C PHE A 60 -9.92 -3.27 25.62
N VAL A 61 -8.88 -3.59 24.83
CA VAL A 61 -7.48 -3.60 25.29
C VAL A 61 -7.05 -2.21 25.76
N ARG A 62 -7.51 -1.16 25.08
CA ARG A 62 -7.20 0.23 25.45
C ARG A 62 -7.89 0.67 26.73
N ILE A 63 -9.17 0.38 26.90
CA ILE A 63 -9.91 0.72 28.13
C ILE A 63 -9.28 0.03 29.33
N LEU A 64 -8.88 -1.24 29.22
CA LEU A 64 -8.26 -2.00 30.29
C LEU A 64 -6.81 -1.59 30.59
N GLY A 65 -6.11 -1.09 29.57
CA GLY A 65 -4.68 -0.83 29.68
C GLY A 65 -4.27 0.62 29.91
N ARG A 66 -4.92 1.54 29.22
CA ARG A 66 -4.63 2.99 29.29
C ARG A 66 -5.86 3.77 28.86
N PRO A 67 -6.47 4.58 29.71
CA PRO A 67 -7.72 5.27 29.42
C PRO A 67 -7.63 6.43 28.43
N SER A 68 -6.49 6.71 27.81
CA SER A 68 -6.35 7.81 26.84
C SER A 68 -6.62 7.35 25.41
N ILE A 69 -7.85 7.48 24.97
CA ILE A 69 -8.22 7.37 23.57
C ILE A 69 -7.99 8.73 22.92
N SER A 70 -6.91 8.85 22.12
CA SER A 70 -6.57 10.09 21.43
C SER A 70 -6.80 9.96 19.94
N ILE A 71 -7.49 10.94 19.36
CA ILE A 71 -7.65 11.02 17.89
C ILE A 71 -6.35 11.62 17.33
N LYS A 72 -5.66 10.87 16.49
CA LYS A 72 -4.39 11.27 15.88
C LYS A 72 -4.61 11.91 14.50
N LEU A 73 -3.61 12.65 14.05
CA LEU A 73 -3.67 13.41 12.79
C LEU A 73 -4.14 12.61 11.56
N PRO A 74 -3.75 11.33 11.33
CA PRO A 74 -4.25 10.56 10.18
C PRO A 74 -5.77 10.46 10.16
N THR A 75 -6.39 10.23 11.33
CA THR A 75 -7.84 10.10 11.46
C THR A 75 -8.54 11.42 11.21
N ILE A 76 -7.99 12.53 11.73
CA ILE A 76 -8.55 13.88 11.52
C ILE A 76 -8.48 14.24 10.04
N TRP A 77 -7.30 14.08 9.43
CA TRP A 77 -7.09 14.35 8.02
C TRP A 77 -8.06 13.57 7.13
N TYR A 78 -8.10 12.26 7.33
CA TYR A 78 -8.93 11.41 6.50
C TYR A 78 -10.43 11.63 6.76
N GLY A 79 -10.81 11.97 8.01
CA GLY A 79 -12.17 12.36 8.36
C GLY A 79 -12.63 13.65 7.66
N ILE A 80 -11.75 14.67 7.60
CA ILE A 80 -12.02 15.91 6.85
C ILE A 80 -12.18 15.59 5.35
N PHE A 81 -11.32 14.73 4.80
CA PHE A 81 -11.42 14.32 3.41
C PHE A 81 -12.71 13.54 3.12
N VAL A 82 -13.09 12.59 3.99
CA VAL A 82 -14.37 11.85 3.87
C VAL A 82 -15.56 12.82 3.96
N LEU A 83 -15.51 13.78 4.86
CA LEU A 83 -16.57 14.81 4.98
C LEU A 83 -16.69 15.64 3.68
N LEU A 84 -15.58 16.06 3.10
CA LEU A 84 -15.58 16.74 1.79
C LEU A 84 -16.21 15.86 0.71
N CYS A 85 -15.87 14.56 0.68
CA CYS A 85 -16.47 13.60 -0.26
C CYS A 85 -17.99 13.50 -0.08
N VAL A 86 -18.48 13.41 1.17
CA VAL A 86 -19.92 13.41 1.45
C VAL A 86 -20.59 14.72 1.01
N VAL A 87 -20.00 15.84 1.36
CA VAL A 87 -20.52 17.18 1.00
C VAL A 87 -20.52 17.37 -0.52
N SER A 88 -19.59 16.75 -1.25
CA SER A 88 -19.57 16.82 -2.71
C SER A 88 -20.79 16.19 -3.39
N SER A 89 -21.58 15.40 -2.67
CA SER A 89 -22.86 14.89 -3.16
C SER A 89 -23.89 16.00 -3.41
N LEU A 90 -23.74 17.17 -2.75
CA LEU A 90 -24.65 18.30 -2.91
C LEU A 90 -24.56 18.98 -4.28
N TRP A 91 -23.41 18.82 -4.97
CA TRP A 91 -23.19 19.34 -6.33
C TRP A 91 -22.82 18.23 -7.32
N ALA A 92 -23.17 16.97 -7.02
CA ALA A 92 -22.95 15.86 -7.94
C ALA A 92 -23.66 16.13 -9.28
N ALA A 93 -22.88 16.29 -10.35
CA ALA A 93 -23.39 16.79 -11.63
C ALA A 93 -24.36 15.81 -12.33
N TYR A 94 -24.19 14.50 -12.09
CA TYR A 94 -24.97 13.47 -12.78
C TYR A 94 -25.78 12.60 -11.83
N ASN A 95 -25.12 11.94 -10.85
CA ASN A 95 -25.82 11.06 -9.93
C ASN A 95 -25.09 10.97 -8.59
N VAL A 96 -25.84 11.29 -7.52
CA VAL A 96 -25.35 11.22 -6.12
C VAL A 96 -24.89 9.80 -5.76
N SER A 97 -25.47 8.76 -6.35
CA SER A 97 -25.10 7.38 -6.05
C SER A 97 -23.64 7.06 -6.39
N TYR A 98 -23.04 7.67 -7.41
CA TYR A 98 -21.62 7.53 -7.71
C TYR A 98 -20.73 8.04 -6.56
N THR A 99 -21.10 9.19 -5.96
CA THR A 99 -20.39 9.75 -4.81
C THR A 99 -20.57 8.87 -3.57
N LEU A 100 -21.80 8.52 -3.23
CA LEU A 100 -22.11 7.76 -2.02
C LEU A 100 -21.60 6.32 -2.07
N HIS A 101 -21.36 5.76 -3.25
CA HIS A 101 -20.85 4.40 -3.41
C HIS A 101 -19.53 4.14 -2.67
N TYR A 102 -18.63 5.13 -2.61
CA TYR A 102 -17.30 4.99 -1.99
C TYR A 102 -17.30 5.24 -0.48
N ILE A 103 -18.29 5.98 0.05
CA ILE A 103 -18.30 6.47 1.44
C ILE A 103 -18.24 5.33 2.47
N PRO A 104 -19.05 4.25 2.37
CA PRO A 104 -19.00 3.17 3.37
C PRO A 104 -17.60 2.55 3.49
N ARG A 105 -16.93 2.34 2.34
CA ARG A 105 -15.57 1.80 2.34
C ARG A 105 -14.57 2.77 2.96
N MET A 106 -14.68 4.06 2.66
CA MET A 106 -13.80 5.08 3.23
C MET A 106 -13.95 5.14 4.76
N LEU A 107 -15.17 5.05 5.29
CA LEU A 107 -15.43 4.99 6.74
C LEU A 107 -14.82 3.74 7.38
N GLN A 108 -14.92 2.59 6.73
CA GLN A 108 -14.32 1.34 7.20
C GLN A 108 -12.80 1.43 7.21
N VAL A 109 -12.19 1.97 6.14
CA VAL A 109 -10.75 2.24 6.05
C VAL A 109 -10.31 3.17 7.18
N MET A 110 -11.04 4.27 7.39
CA MET A 110 -10.75 5.23 8.46
C MET A 110 -10.76 4.56 9.84
N LEU A 111 -11.78 3.76 10.10
CA LEU A 111 -11.94 3.06 11.38
C LEU A 111 -10.81 2.05 11.62
N PHE A 112 -10.45 1.27 10.60
CA PHE A 112 -9.33 0.33 10.70
C PHE A 112 -8.00 1.06 10.92
N CYS A 113 -7.69 2.09 10.13
CA CYS A 113 -6.48 2.90 10.29
C CYS A 113 -6.42 3.60 11.66
N TYR A 114 -7.56 4.02 12.20
CA TYR A 114 -7.65 4.54 13.56
C TYR A 114 -7.24 3.48 14.59
N CYS A 115 -7.75 2.26 14.48
CA CYS A 115 -7.33 1.14 15.34
C CYS A 115 -5.82 0.88 15.24
N VAL A 116 -5.25 0.92 14.03
CA VAL A 116 -3.80 0.79 13.82
C VAL A 116 -3.03 1.91 14.55
N THR A 117 -3.51 3.16 14.52
CA THR A 117 -2.86 4.26 15.25
C THR A 117 -2.96 4.09 16.77
N LEU A 118 -4.03 3.48 17.27
CA LEU A 118 -4.17 3.15 18.69
C LEU A 118 -3.29 1.95 19.09
N TYR A 119 -3.12 0.98 18.21
CA TYR A 119 -2.27 -0.18 18.43
C TYR A 119 -0.79 0.23 18.51
N ILE A 120 -0.32 1.10 17.58
CA ILE A 120 1.09 1.47 17.46
C ILE A 120 1.39 2.73 18.29
N GLU A 121 1.96 2.56 19.48
CA GLU A 121 2.45 3.67 20.31
C GLU A 121 3.97 3.62 20.51
N THR A 122 4.51 2.43 20.57
CA THR A 122 5.94 2.19 20.77
C THR A 122 6.58 1.59 19.53
N ARG A 123 7.91 1.53 19.52
CA ARG A 123 8.65 0.86 18.47
C ARG A 123 8.39 -0.66 18.46
N GLU A 124 8.22 -1.25 19.62
CA GLU A 124 7.88 -2.66 19.75
C GLU A 124 6.52 -2.96 19.11
N ASP A 125 5.51 -2.11 19.36
CA ASP A 125 4.19 -2.24 18.74
C ASP A 125 4.30 -2.11 17.21
N PHE A 126 5.11 -1.17 16.71
CA PHE A 126 5.36 -1.01 15.28
C PHE A 126 6.02 -2.25 14.66
N GLU A 127 7.05 -2.78 15.33
CA GLU A 127 7.70 -4.00 14.87
C GLU A 127 6.76 -5.21 14.91
N ARG A 128 5.91 -5.29 15.94
CA ARG A 128 4.88 -6.32 16.08
C ARG A 128 3.83 -6.19 14.99
N PHE A 129 3.25 -5.01 14.78
CA PHE A 129 2.26 -4.79 13.71
C PHE A 129 2.82 -5.12 12.34
N THR A 130 4.03 -4.67 12.02
CA THR A 130 4.66 -4.96 10.74
C THR A 130 5.03 -6.44 10.58
N ALA A 131 5.23 -7.19 11.66
CA ALA A 131 5.35 -8.65 11.61
C ALA A 131 4.00 -9.32 11.28
N LEU A 132 2.91 -8.87 11.91
CA LEU A 132 1.55 -9.34 11.60
C LEU A 132 1.16 -9.02 10.16
N PHE A 133 1.52 -7.84 9.66
CA PHE A 133 1.31 -7.45 8.26
C PHE A 133 2.05 -8.40 7.30
N THR A 134 3.35 -8.65 7.55
CA THR A 134 4.14 -9.61 6.75
C THR A 134 3.53 -11.01 6.80
N ALA A 135 3.10 -11.48 7.99
CA ALA A 135 2.45 -12.79 8.13
C ALA A 135 1.16 -12.89 7.30
N ALA A 136 0.31 -11.85 7.32
CA ALA A 136 -0.90 -11.81 6.50
C ALA A 136 -0.59 -11.84 5.00
N VAL A 137 0.45 -11.12 4.56
CA VAL A 137 0.91 -11.16 3.16
C VAL A 137 1.43 -12.55 2.78
N MET A 138 2.19 -13.21 3.65
CA MET A 138 2.65 -14.58 3.40
C MET A 138 1.48 -15.57 3.31
N ILE A 139 0.47 -15.45 4.19
CA ILE A 139 -0.76 -16.28 4.13
C ILE A 139 -1.49 -16.02 2.80
N MET A 140 -1.59 -14.76 2.37
CA MET A 140 -2.18 -14.40 1.07
C MET A 140 -1.43 -15.06 -0.09
N ILE A 141 -0.10 -14.91 -0.15
CA ILE A 141 0.73 -15.49 -1.22
C ILE A 141 0.56 -17.03 -1.24
N PHE A 142 0.66 -17.68 -0.08
CA PHE A 142 0.48 -19.12 0.04
C PHE A 142 -0.94 -19.55 -0.41
N SER A 143 -1.96 -18.81 0.02
CA SER A 143 -3.36 -19.06 -0.39
C SER A 143 -3.54 -18.97 -1.92
N ILE A 144 -2.89 -18.00 -2.56
CA ILE A 144 -2.91 -17.86 -4.02
C ILE A 144 -2.22 -19.05 -4.67
N PHE A 145 -1.03 -19.43 -4.20
CA PHE A 145 -0.30 -20.58 -4.75
C PHE A 145 -1.09 -21.87 -4.67
N VAL A 146 -1.71 -22.16 -3.52
CA VAL A 146 -2.50 -23.39 -3.32
C VAL A 146 -3.76 -23.41 -4.21
N ARG A 147 -4.40 -22.27 -4.43
CA ARG A 147 -5.63 -22.18 -5.24
C ARG A 147 -5.39 -22.10 -6.74
N THR A 148 -4.18 -21.76 -7.16
CA THR A 148 -3.85 -21.64 -8.60
C THR A 148 -3.52 -23.02 -9.18
N PRO A 149 -4.23 -23.49 -10.21
CA PRO A 149 -3.93 -24.77 -10.86
C PRO A 149 -2.48 -24.80 -11.36
N TYR A 150 -1.80 -25.94 -11.15
CA TYR A 150 -0.40 -26.12 -11.54
C TYR A 150 -0.13 -25.83 -13.02
N SER A 151 -1.07 -26.18 -13.90
CA SER A 151 -1.00 -25.89 -15.35
C SER A 151 -0.90 -24.40 -15.68
N MET A 152 -1.34 -23.51 -14.79
CA MET A 152 -1.29 -22.07 -15.00
C MET A 152 0.04 -21.45 -14.54
N TRP A 153 0.85 -22.14 -13.72
CA TRP A 153 2.06 -21.59 -13.12
C TRP A 153 3.13 -21.15 -14.11
N PHE A 154 3.18 -21.79 -15.28
CA PHE A 154 4.19 -21.52 -16.30
C PHE A 154 3.59 -21.09 -17.64
N SER A 155 2.30 -20.82 -17.70
CA SER A 155 1.56 -20.50 -18.94
C SER A 155 1.74 -19.07 -19.45
N GLY A 156 2.58 -18.23 -18.83
CA GLY A 156 2.72 -16.81 -19.18
C GLY A 156 1.51 -15.92 -18.82
N PHE A 157 0.36 -16.54 -18.55
CA PHE A 157 -0.84 -15.88 -18.05
C PHE A 157 -1.09 -16.11 -16.56
N PHE A 158 -0.10 -16.63 -15.86
CA PHE A 158 -0.20 -16.96 -14.43
C PHE A 158 -0.81 -15.82 -13.60
N GLY A 159 -0.57 -14.59 -14.01
CA GLY A 159 -0.97 -13.47 -13.20
C GLY A 159 -2.37 -12.92 -13.41
N ARG A 160 -3.01 -13.09 -14.56
CA ARG A 160 -4.18 -12.27 -14.85
C ARG A 160 -5.53 -12.97 -14.68
N ILE A 161 -5.70 -14.16 -15.23
CA ILE A 161 -7.00 -14.83 -15.23
C ILE A 161 -7.19 -15.65 -13.96
N GLY A 162 -6.14 -16.35 -13.49
CA GLY A 162 -6.21 -17.20 -12.31
C GLY A 162 -6.39 -16.41 -11.00
N TYR A 163 -5.79 -15.22 -10.88
CA TYR A 163 -5.82 -14.44 -9.65
C TYR A 163 -7.12 -13.69 -9.43
N GLU A 164 -7.65 -13.04 -10.46
CA GLU A 164 -8.96 -12.37 -10.36
C GLU A 164 -10.07 -13.38 -10.03
N ASN A 165 -9.99 -14.60 -10.58
CA ASN A 165 -10.94 -15.67 -10.25
C ASN A 165 -10.69 -16.31 -8.88
N VAL A 166 -9.45 -16.31 -8.38
CA VAL A 166 -9.09 -16.96 -7.12
C VAL A 166 -9.29 -16.03 -5.93
N THR A 167 -8.97 -14.74 -6.08
CA THR A 167 -9.04 -13.77 -4.99
C THR A 167 -10.12 -12.72 -5.18
N GLY A 168 -10.63 -12.54 -6.39
CA GLY A 168 -11.51 -11.43 -6.77
C GLY A 168 -10.81 -10.06 -6.76
N ASN A 169 -9.55 -9.98 -6.31
CA ASN A 169 -8.78 -8.74 -6.26
C ASN A 169 -8.08 -8.45 -7.59
N ASN A 170 -7.95 -7.16 -7.91
CA ASN A 170 -7.12 -6.73 -9.01
C ASN A 170 -5.65 -7.09 -8.72
N ILE A 171 -5.01 -7.77 -9.66
CA ILE A 171 -3.63 -8.24 -9.52
C ILE A 171 -2.63 -7.11 -9.22
N ASN A 172 -2.85 -5.91 -9.76
CA ASN A 172 -1.99 -4.77 -9.46
C ASN A 172 -2.11 -4.31 -8.01
N THR A 173 -3.29 -4.45 -7.40
CA THR A 173 -3.52 -4.17 -5.99
C THR A 173 -2.77 -5.18 -5.11
N ILE A 174 -2.88 -6.47 -5.43
CA ILE A 174 -2.17 -7.53 -4.69
C ILE A 174 -0.64 -7.35 -4.85
N ALA A 175 -0.16 -7.09 -6.06
CA ALA A 175 1.25 -6.84 -6.30
C ALA A 175 1.75 -5.61 -5.53
N TYR A 176 0.94 -4.55 -5.38
CA TYR A 176 1.29 -3.38 -4.58
C TYR A 176 1.38 -3.70 -3.07
N ILE A 177 0.49 -4.55 -2.55
CA ILE A 177 0.60 -5.05 -1.16
C ILE A 177 1.96 -5.73 -0.95
N CYS A 178 2.39 -6.56 -1.90
CA CYS A 178 3.70 -7.20 -1.84
C CYS A 178 4.85 -6.20 -1.93
N VAL A 179 4.72 -5.10 -2.69
CA VAL A 179 5.73 -4.02 -2.70
C VAL A 179 5.90 -3.39 -1.31
N VAL A 180 4.81 -3.11 -0.61
CA VAL A 180 4.85 -2.60 0.77
C VAL A 180 5.51 -3.62 1.71
N ALA A 181 5.16 -4.89 1.57
CA ALA A 181 5.73 -5.98 2.35
C ALA A 181 7.24 -6.15 2.10
N VAL A 182 7.69 -6.12 0.84
CA VAL A 182 9.13 -6.16 0.47
C VAL A 182 9.89 -5.03 1.15
N ALA A 183 9.38 -3.79 1.12
CA ALA A 183 10.05 -2.67 1.77
C ALA A 183 10.23 -2.90 3.28
N ILE A 184 9.20 -3.41 3.96
CA ILE A 184 9.21 -3.73 5.39
C ILE A 184 10.13 -4.92 5.68
N SER A 185 9.97 -6.03 4.97
CA SER A 185 10.72 -7.27 5.16
C SER A 185 12.21 -7.06 4.88
N PHE A 186 12.55 -6.38 3.78
CA PHE A 186 13.93 -6.06 3.46
C PHE A 186 14.57 -5.12 4.49
N CYS A 187 13.85 -4.13 5.00
CA CYS A 187 14.32 -3.27 6.09
C CYS A 187 14.63 -4.11 7.34
N LYS A 188 13.73 -5.02 7.73
CA LYS A 188 13.95 -5.91 8.88
C LYS A 188 15.11 -6.87 8.67
N ALA A 189 15.24 -7.47 7.49
CA ALA A 189 16.29 -8.40 7.16
C ALA A 189 17.67 -7.73 7.14
N TYR A 190 17.79 -6.67 6.36
CA TYR A 190 19.07 -6.03 6.10
C TYR A 190 19.55 -5.14 7.23
N TYR A 191 18.65 -4.26 7.71
CA TYR A 191 19.03 -3.25 8.69
C TYR A 191 18.95 -3.76 10.12
N TYR A 192 17.83 -4.41 10.49
CA TYR A 192 17.65 -4.96 11.84
C TYR A 192 18.25 -6.35 12.02
N LYS A 193 18.91 -6.91 10.98
CA LYS A 193 19.60 -8.21 11.00
C LYS A 193 18.67 -9.41 11.34
N LYS A 194 17.36 -9.26 11.14
CA LYS A 194 16.38 -10.36 11.32
C LYS A 194 16.36 -11.24 10.08
N ARG A 195 17.36 -12.15 9.94
CA ARG A 195 17.67 -12.92 8.71
C ARG A 195 16.48 -13.69 8.11
N ALA A 196 15.55 -14.17 8.95
CA ALA A 196 14.35 -14.86 8.47
C ALA A 196 13.52 -14.04 7.48
N TYR A 197 13.55 -12.71 7.58
CA TYR A 197 12.82 -11.84 6.66
C TYR A 197 13.40 -11.80 5.24
N TYR A 198 14.63 -12.30 4.99
CA TYR A 198 15.12 -12.51 3.62
C TYR A 198 14.27 -13.54 2.88
N LEU A 199 13.81 -14.60 3.58
CA LEU A 199 12.91 -15.58 2.99
C LEU A 199 11.55 -14.96 2.64
N CYS A 200 10.98 -14.15 3.53
CA CYS A 200 9.74 -13.41 3.25
C CYS A 200 9.92 -12.50 2.02
N THR A 201 11.01 -11.72 1.98
CA THR A 201 11.32 -10.84 0.85
C THR A 201 11.44 -11.63 -0.47
N ALA A 202 12.07 -12.82 -0.43
CA ALA A 202 12.21 -13.67 -1.61
C ALA A 202 10.84 -14.16 -2.15
N PHE A 203 9.94 -14.62 -1.27
CA PHE A 203 8.59 -15.03 -1.66
C PHE A 203 7.74 -13.86 -2.17
N GLU A 204 7.83 -12.70 -1.53
CA GLU A 204 7.15 -11.47 -1.94
C GLU A 204 7.61 -11.02 -3.32
N LEU A 205 8.93 -11.05 -3.59
CA LEU A 205 9.51 -10.74 -4.90
C LEU A 205 9.10 -11.78 -5.95
N LEU A 206 9.16 -13.07 -5.62
CA LEU A 206 8.69 -14.13 -6.52
C LEU A 206 7.24 -13.88 -6.95
N TYR A 207 6.37 -13.55 -5.99
CA TYR A 207 4.99 -13.24 -6.30
C TYR A 207 4.87 -12.01 -7.23
N ILE A 208 5.61 -10.92 -6.97
CA ILE A 208 5.59 -9.72 -7.82
C ILE A 208 6.00 -10.07 -9.27
N VAL A 209 7.02 -10.90 -9.45
CA VAL A 209 7.44 -11.39 -10.78
C VAL A 209 6.30 -12.17 -11.44
N LEU A 210 5.74 -13.16 -10.74
CA LEU A 210 4.67 -14.01 -11.25
C LEU A 210 3.38 -13.23 -11.52
N SER A 211 3.11 -12.13 -10.80
CA SER A 211 1.96 -11.27 -11.03
C SER A 211 1.99 -10.55 -12.37
N SER A 212 3.13 -10.50 -13.06
CA SER A 212 3.34 -9.74 -14.31
C SER A 212 2.93 -8.26 -14.20
N SER A 213 2.89 -7.69 -13.00
CA SER A 213 2.59 -6.27 -12.77
C SER A 213 3.80 -5.40 -13.06
N ARG A 214 3.86 -4.81 -14.26
CA ARG A 214 4.94 -3.88 -14.68
C ARG A 214 5.20 -2.80 -13.64
N LYS A 215 4.13 -2.23 -13.09
CA LYS A 215 4.19 -1.18 -12.08
C LYS A 215 4.86 -1.67 -10.79
N ALA A 216 4.43 -2.80 -10.26
CA ALA A 216 5.01 -3.35 -9.04
C ALA A 216 6.49 -3.71 -9.21
N LEU A 217 6.87 -4.27 -10.37
CA LEU A 217 8.27 -4.56 -10.72
C LEU A 217 9.12 -3.28 -10.73
N LEU A 218 8.64 -2.21 -11.38
CA LEU A 218 9.37 -0.94 -11.43
C LEU A 218 9.49 -0.29 -10.05
N ILE A 219 8.41 -0.27 -9.28
CA ILE A 219 8.41 0.33 -7.94
C ILE A 219 9.35 -0.46 -7.01
N VAL A 220 9.29 -1.80 -7.01
CA VAL A 220 10.13 -2.61 -6.13
C VAL A 220 11.62 -2.52 -6.52
N ALA A 221 11.93 -2.48 -7.82
CA ALA A 221 13.28 -2.29 -8.29
C ALA A 221 13.83 -0.92 -7.83
N PHE A 222 13.06 0.15 -8.00
CA PHE A 222 13.39 1.48 -7.50
C PHE A 222 13.59 1.50 -5.99
N LEU A 223 12.68 0.89 -5.22
CA LEU A 223 12.76 0.83 -3.76
C LEU A 223 14.00 0.08 -3.28
N LEU A 224 14.24 -1.13 -3.78
CA LEU A 224 15.41 -1.92 -3.36
C LEU A 224 16.70 -1.22 -3.75
N PHE A 225 16.77 -0.67 -4.96
CA PHE A 225 17.93 0.09 -5.42
C PHE A 225 18.22 1.28 -4.52
N THR A 226 17.22 2.12 -4.25
CA THR A 226 17.39 3.30 -3.41
C THR A 226 17.65 2.95 -1.94
N MET A 227 16.98 1.94 -1.38
CA MET A 227 17.24 1.46 -0.02
C MET A 227 18.68 0.96 0.13
N LEU A 228 19.20 0.21 -0.83
CA LEU A 228 20.59 -0.25 -0.81
C LEU A 228 21.56 0.92 -0.84
N ILE A 229 21.30 1.95 -1.66
CA ILE A 229 22.12 3.16 -1.70
C ILE A 229 22.18 3.83 -0.31
N PHE A 230 21.04 4.03 0.32
CA PHE A 230 20.96 4.71 1.62
C PHE A 230 21.46 3.85 2.80
N TYR A 231 21.40 2.52 2.68
CA TYR A 231 21.78 1.61 3.78
C TYR A 231 23.27 1.27 3.80
N VAL A 232 23.95 1.46 2.69
CA VAL A 232 25.35 1.04 2.53
C VAL A 232 26.30 2.13 2.99
N ASN A 233 27.43 1.73 3.60
CA ASN A 233 28.53 2.61 3.94
C ASN A 233 29.10 3.32 2.70
N LYS A 234 29.52 4.58 2.84
CA LYS A 234 30.06 5.43 1.77
C LYS A 234 31.30 4.83 1.06
N ARG A 235 32.01 3.91 1.73
CA ARG A 235 33.15 3.21 1.14
C ARG A 235 32.68 2.35 -0.03
N PHE A 236 33.24 2.54 -1.21
CA PHE A 236 32.86 1.88 -2.46
C PHE A 236 31.45 2.19 -2.98
N TYR A 237 30.90 3.36 -2.64
CA TYR A 237 29.58 3.78 -3.09
C TYR A 237 29.42 3.69 -4.62
N LEU A 238 30.40 4.25 -5.37
CA LEU A 238 30.34 4.28 -6.82
C LEU A 238 30.37 2.87 -7.43
N LEU A 239 31.28 1.99 -6.94
CA LEU A 239 31.34 0.61 -7.42
C LEU A 239 30.02 -0.13 -7.21
N ARG A 240 29.39 0.04 -6.06
CA ARG A 240 28.10 -0.60 -5.75
C ARG A 240 26.96 -0.02 -6.59
N LEU A 241 26.98 1.29 -6.85
CA LEU A 241 26.04 1.92 -7.77
C LEU A 241 26.15 1.30 -9.16
N VAL A 242 27.36 1.16 -9.68
CA VAL A 242 27.61 0.52 -10.98
C VAL A 242 27.14 -0.93 -10.98
N LEU A 243 27.50 -1.72 -9.96
CA LEU A 243 27.06 -3.12 -9.85
C LEU A 243 25.54 -3.26 -9.76
N MET A 244 24.87 -2.36 -9.06
CA MET A 244 23.41 -2.35 -8.98
C MET A 244 22.76 -1.98 -10.31
N VAL A 245 23.30 -0.99 -11.03
CA VAL A 245 22.82 -0.64 -12.37
C VAL A 245 23.01 -1.83 -13.32
N LEU A 246 24.19 -2.46 -13.30
CA LEU A 246 24.46 -3.66 -14.11
C LEU A 246 23.49 -4.81 -13.74
N ALA A 247 23.19 -5.01 -12.46
CA ALA A 247 22.23 -6.02 -12.03
C ALA A 247 20.81 -5.71 -12.55
N VAL A 248 20.34 -4.46 -12.44
CA VAL A 248 19.04 -4.06 -12.98
C VAL A 248 18.95 -4.24 -14.48
N VAL A 249 19.99 -3.83 -15.22
CA VAL A 249 20.09 -4.03 -16.66
C VAL A 249 20.15 -5.52 -17.01
N GLY A 250 20.95 -6.31 -16.29
CA GLY A 250 21.05 -7.76 -16.48
C GLY A 250 19.72 -8.48 -16.21
N ILE A 251 19.00 -8.10 -15.15
CA ILE A 251 17.64 -8.60 -14.88
C ILE A 251 16.70 -8.21 -16.02
N GLY A 252 16.72 -6.97 -16.49
CA GLY A 252 15.92 -6.50 -17.63
C GLY A 252 16.19 -7.32 -18.90
N ILE A 253 17.46 -7.58 -19.21
CA ILE A 253 17.88 -8.44 -20.33
C ILE A 253 17.37 -9.88 -20.14
N ALA A 254 17.47 -10.42 -18.93
CA ALA A 254 16.96 -11.76 -18.62
C ALA A 254 15.44 -11.85 -18.86
N PHE A 255 14.67 -10.83 -18.45
CA PHE A 255 13.23 -10.77 -18.76
C PHE A 255 12.93 -10.73 -20.26
N LEU A 256 13.81 -10.14 -21.07
CA LEU A 256 13.61 -10.06 -22.51
C LEU A 256 14.14 -11.28 -23.27
N LYS A 257 15.09 -12.04 -22.72
CA LYS A 257 15.81 -13.11 -23.44
C LYS A 257 15.49 -14.53 -22.92
N VAL A 258 15.17 -14.69 -21.63
CA VAL A 258 14.86 -16.01 -21.07
C VAL A 258 13.39 -16.35 -21.33
N PRO A 259 13.04 -17.42 -22.08
CA PRO A 259 11.67 -17.69 -22.51
C PRO A 259 10.65 -17.74 -21.36
N ALA A 260 11.01 -18.36 -20.21
CA ALA A 260 10.13 -18.44 -19.06
C ALA A 260 9.84 -17.07 -18.45
N LEU A 261 10.85 -16.18 -18.34
CA LEU A 261 10.69 -14.83 -17.82
C LEU A 261 10.01 -13.91 -18.85
N TYR A 262 10.31 -14.10 -20.12
CA TYR A 262 9.67 -13.36 -21.20
C TYR A 262 8.16 -13.63 -21.22
N ASN A 263 7.76 -14.89 -21.17
CA ASN A 263 6.36 -15.27 -21.09
C ASN A 263 5.67 -14.79 -19.80
N ALA A 264 6.37 -14.77 -18.69
CA ALA A 264 5.83 -14.30 -17.43
C ALA A 264 5.60 -12.78 -17.38
N ALA A 265 6.57 -11.98 -17.81
CA ALA A 265 6.50 -10.51 -17.69
C ALA A 265 7.23 -9.76 -18.82
N GLY A 266 8.22 -10.38 -19.48
CA GLY A 266 9.08 -9.74 -20.47
C GLY A 266 8.33 -9.18 -21.67
N PHE A 267 7.36 -9.92 -22.20
CA PHE A 267 6.49 -9.48 -23.29
C PHE A 267 5.79 -8.13 -22.98
N ARG A 268 5.38 -7.91 -21.74
CA ARG A 268 4.76 -6.64 -21.34
C ARG A 268 5.78 -5.53 -21.14
N LEU A 269 6.97 -5.89 -20.69
CA LEU A 269 8.08 -4.95 -20.58
C LEU A 269 8.52 -4.46 -21.96
N GLU A 270 8.63 -5.38 -22.93
CA GLU A 270 8.95 -5.06 -24.33
C GLU A 270 7.91 -4.12 -24.95
N LYS A 271 6.61 -4.41 -24.80
CA LYS A 271 5.55 -3.52 -25.28
C LYS A 271 5.62 -2.13 -24.65
N MET A 272 5.94 -2.05 -23.37
CA MET A 272 6.10 -0.76 -22.70
C MET A 272 7.31 0.00 -23.23
N LEU A 273 8.44 -0.67 -23.45
CA LEU A 273 9.64 -0.06 -24.02
C LEU A 273 9.40 0.44 -25.45
N ASN A 274 8.76 -0.36 -26.30
CA ASN A 274 8.42 0.02 -27.66
C ASN A 274 7.47 1.23 -27.69
N TYR A 275 6.49 1.29 -26.80
CA TYR A 275 5.61 2.46 -26.66
C TYR A 275 6.40 3.72 -26.23
N LEU A 276 7.34 3.60 -25.31
CA LEU A 276 8.19 4.73 -24.86
C LEU A 276 9.12 5.25 -25.97
N VAL A 277 9.48 4.41 -26.94
CA VAL A 277 10.30 4.80 -28.10
C VAL A 277 9.45 5.38 -29.24
N GLY A 278 8.15 5.55 -29.03
CA GLY A 278 7.24 6.20 -30.00
C GLY A 278 6.61 5.22 -31.01
N ASN A 279 6.64 3.92 -30.76
CA ASN A 279 5.94 2.95 -31.59
C ASN A 279 4.51 2.74 -31.05
N ASP A 280 3.59 3.65 -31.40
CA ASP A 280 2.20 3.62 -30.92
C ASP A 280 1.44 2.35 -31.37
N ALA A 281 1.85 1.71 -32.47
CA ALA A 281 1.26 0.45 -32.94
C ALA A 281 1.50 -0.72 -31.98
N SER A 282 2.47 -0.61 -31.07
CA SER A 282 2.75 -1.60 -30.02
C SER A 282 2.00 -1.35 -28.73
N ALA A 283 1.22 -0.24 -28.62
CA ALA A 283 0.42 0.07 -27.44
C ALA A 283 -0.60 -1.04 -27.18
N ASP A 284 -0.60 -1.57 -25.97
CA ASP A 284 -1.66 -2.50 -25.58
C ASP A 284 -2.95 -1.69 -25.31
N GLY A 285 -4.14 -2.28 -25.61
CA GLY A 285 -5.43 -1.61 -25.46
C GLY A 285 -5.67 -0.99 -24.07
N SER A 286 -4.98 -1.47 -23.05
CA SER A 286 -5.00 -0.92 -21.69
C SER A 286 -4.28 0.44 -21.59
N LEU A 287 -3.24 0.70 -22.38
CA LEU A 287 -2.54 1.99 -22.41
C LEU A 287 -3.37 3.03 -23.15
N THR A 288 -3.94 2.64 -24.30
CA THR A 288 -4.82 3.50 -25.11
C THR A 288 -6.06 3.91 -24.31
N LEU A 289 -6.72 2.94 -23.64
CA LEU A 289 -7.86 3.23 -22.77
C LEU A 289 -7.50 4.23 -21.68
N ARG A 290 -6.38 4.04 -20.96
CA ARG A 290 -5.97 4.95 -19.89
C ARG A 290 -5.67 6.37 -20.39
N LYS A 291 -5.13 6.51 -21.59
CA LYS A 291 -4.94 7.82 -22.22
C LYS A 291 -6.28 8.53 -22.42
N GLY A 292 -7.26 7.85 -23.00
CA GLY A 292 -8.60 8.43 -23.17
C GLY A 292 -9.31 8.75 -21.84
N LEU A 293 -9.18 7.88 -20.82
CA LEU A 293 -9.71 8.16 -19.48
C LEU A 293 -9.06 9.40 -18.84
N ALA A 294 -7.75 9.57 -19.04
CA ALA A 294 -7.02 10.75 -18.56
C ALA A 294 -7.46 12.02 -19.29
N GLU A 295 -7.69 11.95 -20.62
CA GLU A 295 -8.17 13.08 -21.42
C GLU A 295 -9.55 13.55 -20.95
N ILE A 296 -10.52 12.63 -20.76
CA ILE A 296 -11.85 12.94 -20.24
C ILE A 296 -11.77 13.59 -18.86
N SER A 297 -11.03 12.96 -17.94
CA SER A 297 -10.92 13.48 -16.56
C SER A 297 -10.25 14.87 -16.53
N SER A 298 -9.28 15.12 -17.42
CA SER A 298 -8.64 16.43 -17.56
C SER A 298 -9.60 17.49 -18.12
N GLN A 299 -10.42 17.15 -19.13
CA GLN A 299 -11.44 18.07 -19.65
C GLN A 299 -12.47 18.45 -18.61
N ILE A 300 -12.92 17.48 -17.78
CA ILE A 300 -13.81 17.74 -16.66
C ILE A 300 -13.17 18.71 -15.66
N PHE A 301 -11.90 18.47 -15.31
CA PHE A 301 -11.16 19.34 -14.40
C PHE A 301 -11.03 20.76 -14.93
N TYR A 302 -10.68 20.95 -16.21
CA TYR A 302 -10.60 22.29 -16.82
C TYR A 302 -11.94 23.00 -16.83
N SER A 303 -13.06 22.29 -16.95
CA SER A 303 -14.41 22.87 -16.92
C SER A 303 -14.86 23.20 -15.48
N HIS A 304 -14.41 22.45 -14.47
CA HIS A 304 -14.82 22.60 -13.07
C HIS A 304 -13.60 22.56 -12.12
N PRO A 305 -12.67 23.54 -12.19
CA PRO A 305 -11.35 23.41 -11.58
C PRO A 305 -11.36 23.53 -10.05
N ILE A 306 -12.34 24.20 -9.43
CA ILE A 306 -12.31 24.53 -8.00
C ILE A 306 -12.82 23.37 -7.15
N ILE A 307 -14.06 22.90 -7.37
CA ILE A 307 -14.73 21.87 -6.56
C ILE A 307 -15.09 20.60 -7.35
N GLY A 308 -14.76 20.53 -8.64
CA GLY A 308 -15.09 19.39 -9.51
C GLY A 308 -16.59 19.19 -9.72
N ILE A 309 -16.96 18.01 -10.19
CA ILE A 309 -18.34 17.61 -10.52
C ILE A 309 -18.99 16.67 -9.49
N GLY A 310 -18.41 16.50 -8.31
CA GLY A 310 -18.77 15.49 -7.32
C GLY A 310 -17.94 14.21 -7.47
N LEU A 311 -17.47 13.65 -6.33
CA LEU A 311 -16.63 12.47 -6.32
C LEU A 311 -17.27 11.31 -7.10
N GLY A 312 -16.50 10.65 -7.98
CA GLY A 312 -16.93 9.49 -8.75
C GLY A 312 -17.84 9.80 -9.95
N ASN A 313 -18.31 11.07 -10.11
CA ASN A 313 -19.20 11.42 -11.22
C ASN A 313 -18.51 11.44 -12.60
N ASN A 314 -17.16 11.47 -12.66
CA ASN A 314 -16.41 11.24 -13.89
C ASN A 314 -16.69 9.84 -14.48
N THR A 315 -16.96 8.84 -13.66
CA THR A 315 -17.34 7.48 -14.09
C THR A 315 -18.56 7.51 -15.00
N TYR A 316 -19.55 8.38 -14.74
CA TYR A 316 -20.71 8.53 -15.60
C TYR A 316 -20.33 8.98 -17.02
N GLN A 317 -19.50 10.00 -17.16
CA GLN A 317 -19.05 10.45 -18.49
C GLN A 317 -18.21 9.40 -19.21
N ILE A 318 -17.34 8.69 -18.48
CA ILE A 318 -16.55 7.59 -19.01
C ILE A 318 -17.48 6.48 -19.54
N GLU A 319 -18.52 6.14 -18.79
CA GLU A 319 -19.49 5.13 -19.17
C GLU A 319 -20.27 5.51 -20.43
N GLN A 320 -20.64 6.78 -20.60
CA GLN A 320 -21.32 7.27 -21.80
C GLN A 320 -20.43 7.18 -23.05
N ILE A 321 -19.12 7.37 -22.94
CA ILE A 321 -18.20 7.39 -24.07
C ILE A 321 -17.67 6.00 -24.41
N TYR A 322 -17.32 5.20 -23.39
CA TYR A 322 -16.65 3.90 -23.58
C TYR A 322 -17.56 2.69 -23.31
N GLY A 323 -18.79 2.89 -22.79
CA GLY A 323 -19.66 1.81 -22.33
C GLY A 323 -19.11 1.03 -21.13
N LEU A 324 -18.15 1.59 -20.40
CA LEU A 324 -17.45 0.95 -19.30
C LEU A 324 -17.57 1.79 -18.04
N SER A 325 -18.19 1.24 -17.00
CA SER A 325 -18.27 1.89 -15.68
C SER A 325 -16.95 1.71 -14.94
N VAL A 326 -15.97 2.57 -15.25
CA VAL A 326 -14.61 2.54 -14.69
C VAL A 326 -14.15 3.93 -14.26
N TYR A 327 -13.24 3.96 -13.30
CA TYR A 327 -12.59 5.18 -12.78
C TYR A 327 -11.42 5.62 -13.68
N ALA A 328 -10.86 6.84 -13.44
CA ALA A 328 -9.81 7.43 -14.26
C ALA A 328 -8.47 6.67 -14.29
N HIS A 329 -8.27 5.64 -13.47
CA HIS A 329 -7.01 4.93 -13.28
C HIS A 329 -5.80 5.82 -12.91
N ASN A 330 -6.08 7.02 -12.39
CA ASN A 330 -5.12 8.02 -11.96
C ASN A 330 -5.75 8.80 -10.79
N ASN A 331 -5.17 8.69 -9.58
CA ASN A 331 -5.77 9.29 -8.37
C ASN A 331 -5.79 10.82 -8.44
N TYR A 332 -4.79 11.42 -9.06
CA TYR A 332 -4.73 12.87 -9.24
C TYR A 332 -5.90 13.38 -10.11
N LEU A 333 -6.11 12.73 -11.25
CA LEU A 333 -7.18 13.11 -12.18
C LEU A 333 -8.56 12.73 -11.64
N GLU A 334 -8.68 11.62 -10.91
CA GLU A 334 -9.92 11.24 -10.23
C GLU A 334 -10.35 12.29 -9.21
N LEU A 335 -9.42 12.74 -8.35
CA LEU A 335 -9.70 13.79 -7.38
C LEU A 335 -9.86 15.16 -8.02
N ALA A 336 -9.07 15.48 -9.05
CA ALA A 336 -9.16 16.74 -9.78
C ALA A 336 -10.51 16.90 -10.48
N SER A 337 -10.97 15.86 -11.19
CA SER A 337 -12.27 15.89 -11.88
C SER A 337 -13.45 15.86 -10.89
N GLY A 338 -13.35 15.05 -9.83
CA GLY A 338 -14.43 14.86 -8.86
C GLY A 338 -14.55 16.00 -7.84
N LEU A 339 -13.43 16.50 -7.31
CA LEU A 339 -13.37 17.44 -6.18
C LEU A 339 -12.57 18.70 -6.46
N GLY A 340 -12.02 18.88 -7.67
CA GLY A 340 -11.23 20.04 -8.07
C GLY A 340 -9.93 20.19 -7.28
N VAL A 341 -9.39 21.42 -7.29
CA VAL A 341 -8.20 21.80 -6.52
C VAL A 341 -8.44 21.64 -5.01
N VAL A 342 -9.67 21.87 -4.53
CA VAL A 342 -10.03 21.69 -3.11
C VAL A 342 -9.80 20.24 -2.67
N GLY A 343 -10.23 19.27 -3.48
CA GLY A 343 -10.00 17.85 -3.21
C GLY A 343 -8.53 17.47 -3.23
N LEU A 344 -7.78 17.95 -4.24
CA LEU A 344 -6.34 17.72 -4.34
C LEU A 344 -5.59 18.27 -3.12
N ILE A 345 -5.85 19.50 -2.71
CA ILE A 345 -5.22 20.11 -1.54
C ILE A 345 -5.61 19.33 -0.27
N THR A 346 -6.89 19.03 -0.07
CA THR A 346 -7.39 18.34 1.13
C THR A 346 -6.80 16.94 1.26
N TYR A 347 -6.53 16.25 0.14
CA TYR A 347 -5.94 14.91 0.16
C TYR A 347 -4.41 14.95 0.27
N TYR A 348 -3.72 15.72 -0.59
CA TYR A 348 -2.26 15.62 -0.75
C TYR A 348 -1.43 16.45 0.24
N TRP A 349 -1.99 17.40 0.99
CA TRP A 349 -1.22 18.10 2.01
C TRP A 349 -0.64 17.14 3.07
N TYR A 350 -1.35 16.04 3.33
CA TYR A 350 -0.90 15.02 4.26
C TYR A 350 0.31 14.23 3.74
N TYR A 351 0.35 13.95 2.44
CA TYR A 351 1.53 13.38 1.80
C TYR A 351 2.74 14.29 1.95
N ILE A 352 2.56 15.58 1.69
CA ILE A 352 3.62 16.58 1.85
C ILE A 352 4.10 16.63 3.30
N TYR A 353 3.17 16.66 4.26
CA TYR A 353 3.49 16.61 5.69
C TYR A 353 4.33 15.38 6.06
N LEU A 354 3.93 14.20 5.61
CA LEU A 354 4.66 12.96 5.85
C LEU A 354 6.03 12.95 5.16
N LEU A 355 6.12 13.39 3.89
CA LEU A 355 7.38 13.45 3.14
C LEU A 355 8.38 14.39 3.84
N ILE A 356 7.95 15.56 4.27
CA ILE A 356 8.81 16.50 5.01
C ILE A 356 9.25 15.90 6.35
N GLY A 357 8.32 15.32 7.11
CA GLY A 357 8.61 14.74 8.42
C GLY A 357 9.55 13.54 8.35
N LEU A 358 9.25 12.59 7.46
CA LEU A 358 10.09 11.41 7.23
C LEU A 358 11.45 11.80 6.63
N GLY A 359 11.47 12.75 5.66
CA GLY A 359 12.69 13.22 5.03
C GLY A 359 13.66 13.86 6.02
N ARG A 360 13.17 14.69 6.96
CA ARG A 360 14.00 15.27 8.03
C ARG A 360 14.62 14.20 8.93
N ARG A 361 13.90 13.14 9.24
CA ARG A 361 14.40 12.03 10.07
C ARG A 361 15.30 11.09 9.26
N ALA A 362 14.97 10.83 8.00
CA ALA A 362 15.82 10.08 7.08
C ALA A 362 17.19 10.76 6.90
N TYR A 363 17.23 12.09 6.77
CA TYR A 363 18.47 12.87 6.71
C TYR A 363 19.34 12.70 7.97
N ARG A 364 18.72 12.51 9.14
CA ARG A 364 19.40 12.20 10.40
C ARG A 364 19.87 10.74 10.51
N GLY A 365 19.70 9.94 9.47
CA GLY A 365 20.16 8.55 9.39
C GLY A 365 19.20 7.52 9.96
N GLU A 366 17.95 7.87 10.25
CA GLU A 366 16.95 6.93 10.74
C GLU A 366 16.43 6.02 9.63
N ARG A 367 16.94 4.80 9.57
CA ARG A 367 16.72 3.85 8.46
C ARG A 367 15.25 3.47 8.22
N LEU A 368 14.48 3.34 9.29
CA LEU A 368 13.04 3.11 9.17
C LEU A 368 12.37 4.28 8.44
N CYS A 369 12.73 5.51 8.79
CA CYS A 369 12.19 6.70 8.13
C CYS A 369 12.66 6.82 6.68
N VAL A 370 13.88 6.36 6.35
CA VAL A 370 14.34 6.23 4.96
C VAL A 370 13.42 5.28 4.19
N THR A 371 13.15 4.08 4.73
CA THR A 371 12.27 3.10 4.08
C THR A 371 10.88 3.68 3.84
N MET A 372 10.27 4.28 4.87
CA MET A 372 8.92 4.85 4.77
C MET A 372 8.86 6.07 3.84
N PHE A 373 9.91 6.90 3.82
CA PHE A 373 10.02 8.02 2.88
C PHE A 373 10.05 7.54 1.42
N LEU A 374 10.91 6.57 1.12
CA LEU A 374 11.05 6.02 -0.23
C LEU A 374 9.76 5.31 -0.68
N LEU A 375 9.13 4.55 0.22
CA LEU A 375 7.86 3.88 -0.05
C LEU A 375 6.75 4.91 -0.34
N LEU A 376 6.65 5.96 0.45
CA LEU A 376 5.67 7.04 0.26
C LEU A 376 5.91 7.78 -1.06
N ALA A 377 7.17 8.13 -1.37
CA ALA A 377 7.52 8.78 -2.62
C ALA A 377 7.19 7.90 -3.85
N ALA A 378 7.52 6.61 -3.78
CA ALA A 378 7.19 5.65 -4.83
C ALA A 378 5.67 5.46 -4.98
N THR A 379 4.92 5.50 -3.88
CA THR A 379 3.45 5.45 -3.90
C THR A 379 2.88 6.68 -4.57
N ALA A 380 3.34 7.88 -4.21
CA ALA A 380 2.89 9.13 -4.82
C ALA A 380 3.08 9.10 -6.36
N VAL A 381 4.25 8.66 -6.84
CA VAL A 381 4.46 8.43 -8.27
C VAL A 381 3.51 7.36 -8.81
N GLY A 382 3.32 6.27 -8.08
CA GLY A 382 2.43 5.17 -8.44
C GLY A 382 0.96 5.57 -8.61
N GLU A 383 0.50 6.62 -7.94
CA GLU A 383 -0.88 7.13 -8.01
C GLU A 383 -1.26 7.75 -9.36
N THR A 384 -0.29 8.00 -10.24
CA THR A 384 -0.56 8.29 -11.66
C THR A 384 -1.25 7.13 -12.39
N THR A 385 -1.29 5.94 -11.80
CA THR A 385 -1.90 4.73 -12.36
C THR A 385 -2.68 3.89 -11.35
N LEU A 386 -2.91 4.40 -10.15
CA LEU A 386 -3.59 3.76 -9.02
C LEU A 386 -4.62 4.72 -8.45
N ILE A 387 -5.73 4.20 -7.94
CA ILE A 387 -6.65 4.96 -7.10
C ILE A 387 -6.35 4.60 -5.64
N SER A 388 -6.11 5.61 -4.82
CA SER A 388 -5.61 5.42 -3.45
C SER A 388 -6.56 5.92 -2.37
N TYR A 389 -7.43 6.88 -2.68
CA TYR A 389 -8.22 7.56 -1.65
C TYR A 389 -9.18 6.64 -0.86
N TYR A 390 -9.61 5.52 -1.42
CA TYR A 390 -10.41 4.49 -0.73
C TYR A 390 -9.71 3.14 -0.61
N ASP A 391 -8.42 3.05 -1.01
CA ASP A 391 -7.66 1.80 -0.98
C ASP A 391 -7.06 1.55 0.39
N TYR A 392 -7.40 0.41 1.02
CA TYR A 392 -6.91 0.02 2.33
C TYR A 392 -5.39 -0.01 2.41
N ASN A 393 -4.73 -0.51 1.36
CA ASN A 393 -3.29 -0.75 1.40
C ASN A 393 -2.51 0.55 1.45
N VAL A 394 -2.97 1.55 0.68
CA VAL A 394 -2.36 2.88 0.69
C VAL A 394 -2.65 3.59 2.01
N GLN A 395 -3.87 3.51 2.53
CA GLN A 395 -4.22 4.16 3.79
C GLN A 395 -3.51 3.52 5.00
N ILE A 396 -3.34 2.19 5.02
CA ILE A 396 -2.52 1.50 6.03
C ILE A 396 -1.06 1.95 5.91
N MET A 397 -0.50 2.01 4.69
CA MET A 397 0.86 2.47 4.45
C MET A 397 1.07 3.92 4.93
N LEU A 398 0.14 4.84 4.63
CA LEU A 398 0.18 6.22 5.13
C LEU A 398 0.13 6.28 6.66
N THR A 399 -0.68 5.42 7.28
CA THR A 399 -0.76 5.28 8.74
C THR A 399 0.55 4.79 9.31
N LEU A 400 1.19 3.78 8.70
CA LEU A 400 2.51 3.29 9.10
C LEU A 400 3.60 4.36 8.92
N CYS A 401 3.55 5.14 7.86
CA CYS A 401 4.44 6.30 7.65
C CYS A 401 4.33 7.31 8.78
N PHE A 402 3.10 7.65 9.19
CA PHE A 402 2.86 8.53 10.33
C PHE A 402 3.39 7.94 11.64
N CYS A 403 3.08 6.68 11.93
CA CYS A 403 3.56 6.02 13.14
C CYS A 403 5.09 5.99 13.17
N ALA A 404 5.74 5.56 12.09
CA ALA A 404 7.20 5.56 11.98
C ALA A 404 7.82 6.94 12.21
N MET A 405 7.20 8.00 11.66
CA MET A 405 7.64 9.38 11.85
C MET A 405 7.52 9.84 13.30
N LYS A 406 6.56 9.32 14.07
CA LYS A 406 6.32 9.73 15.48
C LYS A 406 7.08 8.91 16.51
N LEU A 407 7.59 7.73 16.15
CA LEU A 407 8.37 6.89 17.07
C LEU A 407 9.65 7.61 17.52
N LYS A 408 9.97 7.52 18.82
CA LYS A 408 11.23 8.04 19.36
C LYS A 408 12.40 7.16 18.89
N ASP A 409 13.51 7.78 18.52
CA ASP A 409 14.73 7.06 18.16
C ASP A 409 15.50 6.65 19.44
N GLU A 410 15.69 5.35 19.66
CA GLU A 410 16.43 4.84 20.83
C GLU A 410 17.96 4.88 20.64
N LYS A 411 18.45 5.25 19.45
CA LYS A 411 19.88 5.10 19.09
C LYS A 411 20.86 6.03 19.78
N LYS A 412 20.46 6.97 20.63
CA LYS A 412 21.44 7.73 21.41
C LYS A 412 22.10 6.96 22.58
N LYS A 413 21.55 5.80 22.99
CA LYS A 413 22.10 5.03 24.12
C LYS A 413 23.18 4.01 23.76
N THR A 414 23.22 3.50 22.52
CA THR A 414 24.11 2.38 22.16
C THR A 414 25.49 2.82 21.65
N TYR A 415 25.65 4.05 21.15
CA TYR A 415 26.94 4.54 20.65
C TYR A 415 27.78 5.26 21.73
N MET A 416 27.20 5.61 22.88
CA MET A 416 27.96 6.19 24.01
C MET A 416 28.61 5.14 24.92
N ASN A 417 28.39 3.85 24.69
CA ASN A 417 28.99 2.76 25.47
C ASN A 417 30.04 1.95 24.66
N LEU A 418 30.51 2.46 23.52
CA LEU A 418 31.52 1.82 22.66
C LEU A 418 32.66 2.78 22.24
N GLU A 419 32.87 3.88 23.00
CA GLU A 419 34.09 4.67 22.97
C GLU A 419 34.95 4.42 24.23
#